data_ececc9e70798c168924e86f3fffd6542
#
_entry.id   ececc9e70798c168924e86f3fffd6542
#
_cell.length_a   1.000
_cell.length_b   1.000
_cell.length_c   1.000
_cell.angle_alpha   90.00
_cell.angle_beta   90.00
_cell.angle_gamma   90.00
#
_symmetry.space_group_name_H-M   'P 1'
#
loop_
_entity.id
_entity.type
_entity.pdbx_description
1 polymer ?
#
loop_
_entity_poly.entity_id
_entity_poly.type
_entity_poly.pdbx_seq_one_letter_code
_entity_poly.pdbx_strand_id
1 'polypeptide(L)'
;MKGISMRLSQLAATLLTASLAFAPIHALAQENADPVVATVAGVEILASELALAEGDLDPQFDQLPAEQRRVAALAAVIDIKTLARKAEAAKLDETEDFKRLMAFQRDRALHNALFKARVVDPVTEEDVRARYDKEVAATKPEEELNARHILVESEEEAKAIIAQLDEGKDFAELAKEKSTGPSAAQGGDLGYFTKGRMVPEFEAAAFALEKGVYAKEPVKTQFGWHVIKLEDRRDAAPPAFEDVAPQFRQLVMRERYRDLISEAREEYEIEVLDEQLKAGYEAISQQQ
;
A
#
# COMPACT_ATOMS: atom_id res chain seq x y z
N MET A 1 -21.55 103.87 31.84
CA MET A 1 -22.81 104.07 31.09
C MET A 1 -23.28 102.72 30.59
N LYS A 2 -24.54 102.39 30.98
CA LYS A 2 -25.46 101.42 30.37
C LYS A 2 -24.91 100.05 30.05
N GLY A 3 -25.24 98.97 30.74
CA GLY A 3 -26.61 98.48 31.05
C GLY A 3 -27.09 97.59 29.92
N ILE A 4 -27.31 96.34 30.18
CA ILE A 4 -28.53 95.62 29.87
C ILE A 4 -28.38 94.17 30.18
N SER A 5 -29.21 93.75 31.09
CA SER A 5 -29.61 92.41 31.50
C SER A 5 -30.30 91.65 30.36
N MET A 6 -30.29 90.36 30.39
CA MET A 6 -31.50 89.50 30.36
C MET A 6 -31.15 88.13 29.92
N ARG A 7 -31.48 87.25 30.65
CA ARG A 7 -32.53 86.28 30.93
C ARG A 7 -32.02 84.81 30.68
N LEU A 8 -32.15 84.04 31.74
CA LEU A 8 -32.24 82.59 31.77
C LEU A 8 -33.29 82.08 30.77
N SER A 9 -32.97 81.07 30.07
CA SER A 9 -33.94 80.05 29.70
C SER A 9 -33.28 78.68 29.80
N GLN A 10 -33.85 77.91 30.67
CA GLN A 10 -33.47 76.47 30.91
C GLN A 10 -33.85 75.65 29.69
N LEU A 11 -32.93 74.84 29.19
CA LEU A 11 -33.23 73.73 28.37
C LEU A 11 -32.56 72.51 28.98
N ALA A 12 -33.40 71.65 29.54
CA ALA A 12 -33.02 70.34 30.02
C ALA A 12 -32.50 69.45 28.86
N ALA A 13 -31.23 69.12 28.88
CA ALA A 13 -30.67 68.10 27.98
C ALA A 13 -30.66 66.81 28.74
N THR A 14 -31.53 65.90 28.38
CA THR A 14 -31.57 64.50 28.76
C THR A 14 -30.30 63.82 28.26
N LEU A 15 -29.37 63.43 29.16
CA LEU A 15 -28.25 62.54 28.88
C LEU A 15 -28.79 61.13 28.69
N LEU A 16 -28.86 60.70 27.45
CA LEU A 16 -29.06 59.31 27.10
C LEU A 16 -27.71 58.61 27.21
N THR A 17 -27.44 57.92 28.34
CA THR A 17 -26.29 57.07 28.52
C THR A 17 -26.53 55.79 27.72
N ALA A 18 -25.95 55.73 26.53
CA ALA A 18 -25.82 54.47 25.78
C ALA A 18 -24.73 53.62 26.46
N SER A 19 -25.15 52.66 27.28
CA SER A 19 -24.28 51.60 27.78
C SER A 19 -23.94 50.68 26.61
N LEU A 20 -22.78 50.90 25.97
CA LEU A 20 -22.19 49.90 25.10
C LEU A 20 -21.81 48.67 25.99
N ALA A 21 -22.62 47.65 25.94
CA ALA A 21 -22.26 46.33 26.42
C ALA A 21 -21.11 45.82 25.54
N PHE A 22 -19.88 45.92 26.04
CA PHE A 22 -18.76 45.13 25.51
C PHE A 22 -19.06 43.66 25.82
N ALA A 23 -19.67 42.95 24.89
CA ALA A 23 -19.65 41.51 24.90
C ALA A 23 -18.20 41.05 24.65
N PRO A 24 -17.61 40.16 25.44
CA PRO A 24 -16.29 39.66 25.15
C PRO A 24 -16.35 38.78 23.89
N ILE A 25 -15.77 39.29 22.79
CA ILE A 25 -15.45 38.49 21.59
C ILE A 25 -14.29 37.57 21.96
N HIS A 26 -14.55 36.57 22.76
CA HIS A 26 -13.55 35.57 23.15
C HIS A 26 -14.06 34.14 23.04
N ALA A 27 -14.75 33.78 21.98
CA ALA A 27 -15.26 32.40 21.88
C ALA A 27 -15.36 31.81 20.47
N LEU A 28 -14.62 32.30 19.47
CA LEU A 28 -14.64 31.62 18.14
C LEU A 28 -13.28 31.52 17.43
N ALA A 29 -12.16 31.58 18.15
CA ALA A 29 -10.83 31.49 17.54
C ALA A 29 -9.93 30.48 18.30
N GLN A 30 -10.45 29.35 18.80
CA GLN A 30 -9.65 28.41 19.57
C GLN A 30 -9.95 26.92 19.26
N GLU A 31 -10.47 26.60 18.07
CA GLU A 31 -10.73 25.21 17.71
C GLU A 31 -9.60 24.52 16.90
N ASN A 32 -8.50 25.24 16.59
CA ASN A 32 -7.35 24.64 15.87
C ASN A 32 -5.98 25.17 16.34
N ALA A 33 -5.85 25.61 17.57
CA ALA A 33 -4.53 25.95 18.10
C ALA A 33 -3.80 24.66 18.52
N ASP A 34 -2.63 24.41 17.91
CA ASP A 34 -1.74 23.31 18.29
C ASP A 34 -1.21 23.60 19.71
N PRO A 35 -1.57 22.79 20.76
CA PRO A 35 -1.29 23.14 22.14
C PRO A 35 0.21 23.10 22.43
N VAL A 36 0.68 24.10 23.17
CA VAL A 36 2.05 24.11 23.71
C VAL A 36 2.16 23.10 24.85
N VAL A 37 3.07 22.13 24.72
CA VAL A 37 3.28 21.05 25.70
C VAL A 37 4.49 21.31 26.60
N ALA A 38 5.47 22.10 26.14
CA ALA A 38 6.64 22.49 26.93
C ALA A 38 7.32 23.73 26.31
N THR A 39 8.33 24.27 26.98
CA THR A 39 9.21 25.33 26.43
C THR A 39 10.67 25.06 26.75
N VAL A 40 11.57 25.38 25.83
CA VAL A 40 13.03 25.31 26.00
C VAL A 40 13.62 26.69 25.67
N ALA A 41 14.22 27.36 26.66
CA ALA A 41 14.76 28.72 26.51
C ALA A 41 13.76 29.71 25.85
N GLY A 42 12.47 29.62 26.23
CA GLY A 42 11.40 30.46 25.69
C GLY A 42 10.85 30.03 24.31
N VAL A 43 11.37 28.97 23.72
CA VAL A 43 10.81 28.39 22.49
C VAL A 43 9.82 27.31 22.81
N GLU A 44 8.65 27.40 22.24
CA GLU A 44 7.56 26.47 22.45
C GLU A 44 7.84 25.10 21.79
N ILE A 45 7.36 24.04 22.43
CA ILE A 45 7.22 22.70 21.85
C ILE A 45 5.73 22.46 21.70
N LEU A 46 5.28 22.23 20.48
CA LEU A 46 3.88 22.03 20.16
C LEU A 46 3.51 20.54 20.23
N ALA A 47 2.23 20.25 20.43
CA ALA A 47 1.75 18.86 20.45
C ALA A 47 1.99 18.15 19.11
N SER A 48 1.88 18.85 17.97
CA SER A 48 2.20 18.30 16.64
C SER A 48 3.68 17.94 16.50
N GLU A 49 4.58 18.78 17.05
CA GLU A 49 6.01 18.49 17.04
C GLU A 49 6.34 17.25 17.89
N LEU A 50 5.68 17.13 19.04
CA LEU A 50 5.80 15.94 19.87
C LEU A 50 5.30 14.68 19.15
N ALA A 51 4.19 14.77 18.42
CA ALA A 51 3.66 13.65 17.63
C ALA A 51 4.62 13.22 16.50
N LEU A 52 5.33 14.16 15.87
CA LEU A 52 6.39 13.84 14.90
C LEU A 52 7.53 13.07 15.59
N ALA A 53 7.97 13.54 16.75
CA ALA A 53 9.04 12.88 17.50
C ALA A 53 8.64 11.50 18.03
N GLU A 54 7.38 11.27 18.37
CA GLU A 54 6.87 9.94 18.73
C GLU A 54 7.02 8.93 17.56
N GLY A 55 6.87 9.40 16.32
CA GLY A 55 7.05 8.58 15.12
C GLY A 55 8.51 8.31 14.75
N ASP A 56 9.45 9.09 15.31
CA ASP A 56 10.90 9.00 15.01
C ASP A 56 11.67 8.31 16.16
N LEU A 57 10.98 7.84 17.21
CA LEU A 57 11.61 7.10 18.30
C LEU A 57 12.23 5.79 17.80
N ASP A 58 13.34 5.38 18.44
CA ASP A 58 13.94 4.07 18.20
C ASP A 58 12.90 2.94 18.43
N PRO A 59 12.85 1.91 17.56
CA PRO A 59 11.89 0.80 17.67
C PRO A 59 11.86 0.09 19.02
N GLN A 60 12.93 0.18 19.82
CA GLN A 60 12.92 -0.33 21.20
C GLN A 60 11.82 0.30 22.08
N PHE A 61 11.38 1.52 21.76
CA PHE A 61 10.32 2.22 22.48
C PHE A 61 8.91 1.76 22.08
N ASP A 62 8.74 0.99 21.01
CA ASP A 62 7.43 0.48 20.55
C ASP A 62 6.77 -0.45 21.59
N GLN A 63 7.58 -1.08 22.42
CA GLN A 63 7.13 -1.95 23.52
C GLN A 63 6.54 -1.18 24.71
N LEU A 64 6.78 0.13 24.81
CA LEU A 64 6.30 0.94 25.90
C LEU A 64 4.82 1.33 25.74
N PRO A 65 4.08 1.50 26.86
CA PRO A 65 2.77 2.13 26.84
C PRO A 65 2.81 3.51 26.16
N ALA A 66 1.73 3.90 25.46
CA ALA A 66 1.67 5.15 24.69
C ALA A 66 2.07 6.40 25.51
N GLU A 67 1.67 6.46 26.78
CA GLU A 67 2.01 7.59 27.66
C GLU A 67 3.53 7.66 27.93
N GLN A 68 4.19 6.51 28.09
CA GLN A 68 5.64 6.46 28.30
C GLN A 68 6.41 6.80 27.03
N ARG A 69 5.92 6.37 25.85
CA ARG A 69 6.49 6.79 24.55
C ARG A 69 6.41 8.29 24.39
N ARG A 70 5.27 8.89 24.75
CA ARG A 70 5.07 10.33 24.66
C ARG A 70 6.03 11.10 25.59
N VAL A 71 6.29 10.61 26.78
CA VAL A 71 7.29 11.18 27.71
C VAL A 71 8.71 11.05 27.15
N ALA A 72 9.05 9.90 26.56
CA ALA A 72 10.35 9.67 25.92
C ALA A 72 10.56 10.63 24.71
N ALA A 73 9.53 10.79 23.87
CA ALA A 73 9.55 11.74 22.77
C ALA A 73 9.75 13.18 23.26
N LEU A 74 9.04 13.59 24.33
CA LEU A 74 9.22 14.92 24.91
C LEU A 74 10.65 15.15 25.42
N ALA A 75 11.25 14.17 26.09
CA ALA A 75 12.64 14.24 26.53
C ALA A 75 13.59 14.41 25.32
N ALA A 76 13.40 13.61 24.27
CA ALA A 76 14.20 13.71 23.06
C ALA A 76 14.07 15.09 22.37
N VAL A 77 12.86 15.66 22.26
CA VAL A 77 12.63 17.00 21.69
C VAL A 77 13.31 18.08 22.54
N ILE A 78 13.22 17.98 23.87
CA ILE A 78 13.90 18.92 24.80
C ILE A 78 15.42 18.87 24.58
N ASP A 79 16.01 17.69 24.49
CA ASP A 79 17.45 17.51 24.26
C ASP A 79 17.87 18.08 22.90
N ILE A 80 17.10 17.76 21.85
CA ILE A 80 17.34 18.29 20.49
C ILE A 80 17.32 19.82 20.51
N LYS A 81 16.28 20.46 21.06
CA LYS A 81 16.17 21.92 21.11
C LYS A 81 17.28 22.56 21.96
N THR A 82 17.64 21.90 23.05
CA THR A 82 18.72 22.41 23.94
C THR A 82 20.08 22.41 23.23
N LEU A 83 20.38 21.30 22.51
CA LEU A 83 21.63 21.19 21.75
C LEU A 83 21.62 22.10 20.50
N ALA A 84 20.46 22.24 19.84
CA ALA A 84 20.30 23.16 18.71
C ALA A 84 20.64 24.61 19.14
N ARG A 85 20.16 25.06 20.29
CA ARG A 85 20.50 26.39 20.83
C ARG A 85 21.99 26.56 21.07
N LYS A 86 22.70 25.52 21.53
CA LYS A 86 24.15 25.55 21.67
C LYS A 86 24.86 25.62 20.33
N ALA A 87 24.34 24.89 19.35
CA ALA A 87 24.88 24.91 17.99
C ALA A 87 24.72 26.27 17.31
N GLU A 88 23.54 26.91 17.46
CA GLU A 88 23.28 28.28 17.00
C GLU A 88 24.24 29.29 17.65
N ALA A 89 24.41 29.22 18.98
CA ALA A 89 25.38 30.08 19.69
C ALA A 89 26.81 29.88 19.22
N ALA A 90 27.14 28.68 18.71
CA ALA A 90 28.43 28.37 18.10
C ALA A 90 28.47 28.65 16.59
N LYS A 91 27.38 29.21 15.99
CA LYS A 91 27.23 29.57 14.58
C LYS A 91 27.37 28.35 13.62
N LEU A 92 27.05 27.16 14.07
CA LEU A 92 27.11 25.97 13.22
C LEU A 92 26.04 26.00 12.10
N ASP A 93 24.93 26.66 12.32
CA ASP A 93 23.86 26.91 11.36
C ASP A 93 24.26 27.87 10.24
N GLU A 94 25.29 28.74 10.48
CA GLU A 94 25.82 29.66 9.47
C GLU A 94 26.82 28.98 8.52
N THR A 95 27.27 27.75 8.80
CA THR A 95 28.25 27.03 7.95
C THR A 95 27.63 26.65 6.60
N GLU A 96 28.46 26.66 5.55
CA GLU A 96 28.00 26.31 4.20
C GLU A 96 27.54 24.85 4.10
N ASP A 97 28.15 23.95 4.87
CA ASP A 97 27.75 22.55 4.93
C ASP A 97 26.35 22.38 5.53
N PHE A 98 26.07 23.09 6.63
CA PHE A 98 24.74 23.08 7.25
C PHE A 98 23.68 23.65 6.32
N LYS A 99 23.95 24.78 5.68
CA LYS A 99 23.04 25.40 4.71
C LYS A 99 22.73 24.47 3.53
N ARG A 100 23.74 23.79 2.97
CA ARG A 100 23.52 22.81 1.91
C ARG A 100 22.68 21.63 2.38
N LEU A 101 22.97 21.10 3.57
CA LEU A 101 22.18 20.03 4.16
C LEU A 101 20.72 20.44 4.33
N MET A 102 20.47 21.62 4.91
CA MET A 102 19.10 22.10 5.14
C MET A 102 18.35 22.40 3.84
N ALA A 103 19.01 22.91 2.81
CA ALA A 103 18.42 23.09 1.49
C ALA A 103 17.95 21.74 0.93
N PHE A 104 18.80 20.72 0.96
CA PHE A 104 18.44 19.37 0.50
C PHE A 104 17.31 18.75 1.32
N GLN A 105 17.31 18.90 2.65
CA GLN A 105 16.22 18.39 3.51
C GLN A 105 14.89 19.08 3.20
N ARG A 106 14.93 20.39 2.94
CA ARG A 106 13.75 21.15 2.51
C ARG A 106 13.20 20.60 1.19
N ASP A 107 14.05 20.37 0.20
CA ASP A 107 13.64 19.84 -1.10
C ASP A 107 13.04 18.43 -0.97
N ARG A 108 13.62 17.57 -0.13
CA ARG A 108 13.04 16.27 0.20
C ARG A 108 11.65 16.39 0.86
N ALA A 109 11.49 17.31 1.80
CA ALA A 109 10.21 17.53 2.46
C ALA A 109 9.14 18.02 1.46
N LEU A 110 9.49 18.93 0.55
CA LEU A 110 8.62 19.40 -0.53
C LEU A 110 8.24 18.26 -1.50
N HIS A 111 9.22 17.45 -1.90
CA HIS A 111 8.98 16.26 -2.71
C HIS A 111 7.98 15.31 -2.04
N ASN A 112 8.19 14.99 -0.76
CA ASN A 112 7.31 14.10 -0.02
C ASN A 112 5.90 14.68 0.15
N ALA A 113 5.79 15.98 0.40
CA ALA A 113 4.50 16.66 0.49
C ALA A 113 3.73 16.63 -0.83
N LEU A 114 4.42 16.88 -1.95
CA LEU A 114 3.82 16.81 -3.29
C LEU A 114 3.44 15.38 -3.64
N PHE A 115 4.32 14.40 -3.37
CA PHE A 115 4.03 12.99 -3.57
C PHE A 115 2.77 12.56 -2.80
N LYS A 116 2.69 12.93 -1.52
CA LYS A 116 1.50 12.64 -0.72
C LYS A 116 0.25 13.26 -1.34
N ALA A 117 0.27 14.55 -1.65
CA ALA A 117 -0.88 15.30 -2.13
C ALA A 117 -1.34 14.90 -3.55
N ARG A 118 -0.43 14.49 -4.43
CA ARG A 118 -0.73 14.23 -5.85
C ARG A 118 -0.78 12.73 -6.18
N VAL A 119 -0.10 11.89 -5.40
CA VAL A 119 0.02 10.46 -5.67
C VAL A 119 -0.74 9.62 -4.64
N VAL A 120 -0.55 9.88 -3.34
CA VAL A 120 -1.11 9.00 -2.29
C VAL A 120 -2.56 9.35 -1.96
N ASP A 121 -2.82 10.61 -1.54
CA ASP A 121 -4.12 11.03 -1.03
C ASP A 121 -5.26 10.92 -2.07
N PRO A 122 -5.02 11.16 -3.39
CA PRO A 122 -6.08 11.05 -4.39
C PRO A 122 -6.41 9.62 -4.83
N VAL A 123 -5.66 8.58 -4.39
CA VAL A 123 -5.94 7.19 -4.82
C VAL A 123 -7.16 6.65 -4.10
N THR A 124 -8.24 6.51 -4.84
CA THR A 124 -9.50 5.94 -4.37
C THR A 124 -9.54 4.41 -4.57
N GLU A 125 -10.49 3.75 -3.93
CA GLU A 125 -10.76 2.34 -4.21
C GLU A 125 -11.28 2.12 -5.63
N GLU A 126 -12.00 3.10 -6.17
CA GLU A 126 -12.49 3.09 -7.55
C GLU A 126 -11.33 3.06 -8.57
N ASP A 127 -10.28 3.88 -8.37
CA ASP A 127 -9.07 3.86 -9.20
C ASP A 127 -8.40 2.48 -9.17
N VAL A 128 -8.29 1.90 -7.99
CA VAL A 128 -7.66 0.59 -7.79
C VAL A 128 -8.46 -0.51 -8.50
N ARG A 129 -9.79 -0.48 -8.37
CA ARG A 129 -10.70 -1.43 -9.03
C ARG A 129 -10.66 -1.27 -10.56
N ALA A 130 -10.72 -0.04 -11.05
CA ALA A 130 -10.61 0.22 -12.50
C ALA A 130 -9.29 -0.29 -13.08
N ARG A 131 -8.19 -0.16 -12.33
CA ARG A 131 -6.89 -0.70 -12.77
C ARG A 131 -6.85 -2.22 -12.77
N TYR A 132 -7.45 -2.86 -11.76
CA TYR A 132 -7.63 -4.32 -11.71
C TYR A 132 -8.49 -4.80 -12.89
N ASP A 133 -9.65 -4.20 -13.12
CA ASP A 133 -10.55 -4.59 -14.22
C ASP A 133 -9.87 -4.48 -15.58
N LYS A 134 -9.06 -3.42 -15.77
CA LYS A 134 -8.24 -3.24 -16.97
C LYS A 134 -7.23 -4.38 -17.17
N GLU A 135 -6.57 -4.82 -16.09
CA GLU A 135 -5.61 -5.93 -16.14
C GLU A 135 -6.29 -7.25 -16.45
N VAL A 136 -7.41 -7.53 -15.77
CA VAL A 136 -8.21 -8.73 -16.01
C VAL A 136 -8.70 -8.79 -17.46
N ALA A 137 -9.19 -7.66 -17.99
CA ALA A 137 -9.66 -7.60 -19.39
C ALA A 137 -8.52 -7.77 -20.42
N ALA A 138 -7.30 -7.38 -20.08
CA ALA A 138 -6.13 -7.50 -20.95
C ALA A 138 -5.44 -8.87 -20.85
N THR A 139 -5.67 -9.61 -19.75
CA THR A 139 -5.02 -10.89 -19.49
C THR A 139 -5.90 -12.02 -20.03
N LYS A 140 -5.32 -12.86 -20.92
CA LYS A 140 -6.01 -14.08 -21.32
C LYS A 140 -6.09 -15.05 -20.15
N PRO A 141 -7.28 -15.54 -19.79
CA PRO A 141 -7.41 -16.53 -18.73
C PRO A 141 -6.52 -17.75 -19.00
N GLU A 142 -5.91 -18.26 -17.95
CA GLU A 142 -5.23 -19.56 -18.01
C GLU A 142 -6.29 -20.67 -17.99
N GLU A 143 -6.02 -21.75 -18.71
CA GLU A 143 -6.86 -22.92 -18.65
C GLU A 143 -6.54 -23.71 -17.37
N GLU A 144 -7.59 -24.09 -16.60
CA GLU A 144 -7.48 -24.97 -15.47
C GLU A 144 -8.30 -26.25 -15.67
N LEU A 145 -7.71 -27.36 -15.22
CA LEU A 145 -8.29 -28.68 -15.31
C LEU A 145 -8.65 -29.18 -13.91
N ASN A 146 -9.79 -29.86 -13.81
CA ASN A 146 -10.12 -30.72 -12.69
C ASN A 146 -9.91 -32.18 -13.14
N ALA A 147 -9.00 -32.89 -12.47
CA ALA A 147 -8.70 -34.27 -12.81
C ALA A 147 -8.76 -35.19 -11.59
N ARG A 148 -9.01 -36.46 -11.86
CA ARG A 148 -8.80 -37.57 -10.93
C ARG A 148 -7.64 -38.42 -11.38
N HIS A 149 -6.96 -39.03 -10.42
CA HIS A 149 -5.94 -40.04 -10.75
C HIS A 149 -5.98 -41.23 -9.83
N ILE A 150 -5.48 -42.33 -10.35
CA ILE A 150 -5.16 -43.57 -9.59
C ILE A 150 -3.66 -43.81 -9.74
N LEU A 151 -2.93 -43.81 -8.64
CA LEU A 151 -1.50 -44.06 -8.61
C LEU A 151 -1.25 -45.49 -8.12
N VAL A 152 -0.43 -46.24 -8.87
CA VAL A 152 -0.01 -47.60 -8.53
C VAL A 152 1.49 -47.80 -8.79
N GLU A 153 2.04 -48.91 -8.31
CA GLU A 153 3.48 -49.15 -8.38
C GLU A 153 3.93 -49.71 -9.75
N SER A 154 3.06 -50.46 -10.42
CA SER A 154 3.39 -51.13 -11.68
C SER A 154 2.49 -50.73 -12.85
N GLU A 155 3.03 -50.87 -14.06
CA GLU A 155 2.29 -50.65 -15.30
C GLU A 155 1.17 -51.68 -15.48
N GLU A 156 1.41 -52.90 -15.06
CA GLU A 156 0.46 -54.01 -15.12
C GLU A 156 -0.77 -53.74 -14.28
N GLU A 157 -0.60 -53.19 -13.06
CA GLU A 157 -1.71 -52.77 -12.21
C GLU A 157 -2.50 -51.63 -12.85
N ALA A 158 -1.83 -50.63 -13.41
CA ALA A 158 -2.47 -49.54 -14.07
C ALA A 158 -3.28 -50.00 -15.29
N LYS A 159 -2.74 -50.88 -16.12
CA LYS A 159 -3.48 -51.53 -17.25
C LYS A 159 -4.69 -52.35 -16.79
N ALA A 160 -4.57 -53.05 -15.69
CA ALA A 160 -5.68 -53.81 -15.10
C ALA A 160 -6.80 -52.89 -14.59
N ILE A 161 -6.45 -51.69 -14.10
CA ILE A 161 -7.41 -50.70 -13.71
C ILE A 161 -8.13 -50.11 -14.93
N ILE A 162 -7.38 -49.77 -15.99
CA ILE A 162 -7.97 -49.33 -17.26
C ILE A 162 -8.95 -50.33 -17.82
N ALA A 163 -8.61 -51.65 -17.81
CA ALA A 163 -9.52 -52.70 -18.24
C ALA A 163 -10.84 -52.70 -17.43
N GLN A 164 -10.74 -52.53 -16.10
CA GLN A 164 -11.93 -52.43 -15.24
C GLN A 164 -12.78 -51.15 -15.51
N LEU A 165 -12.14 -50.02 -15.85
CA LEU A 165 -12.84 -48.84 -16.29
C LEU A 165 -13.54 -49.04 -17.64
N ASP A 166 -12.94 -49.79 -18.56
CA ASP A 166 -13.53 -50.15 -19.84
C ASP A 166 -14.74 -51.12 -19.67
N GLU A 167 -14.76 -51.91 -18.60
CA GLU A 167 -15.92 -52.71 -18.16
C GLU A 167 -17.01 -51.90 -17.48
N GLY A 168 -16.79 -50.58 -17.27
CA GLY A 168 -17.79 -49.65 -16.69
C GLY A 168 -17.72 -49.51 -15.16
N LYS A 169 -16.64 -49.97 -14.50
CA LYS A 169 -16.46 -49.68 -13.07
C LYS A 169 -16.25 -48.20 -12.82
N ASP A 170 -16.69 -47.73 -11.64
CA ASP A 170 -16.57 -46.33 -11.25
C ASP A 170 -15.10 -45.96 -10.93
N PHE A 171 -14.65 -44.85 -11.47
CA PHE A 171 -13.25 -44.39 -11.31
C PHE A 171 -12.94 -44.05 -9.85
N ALA A 172 -13.86 -43.36 -9.15
CA ALA A 172 -13.62 -42.95 -7.79
C ALA A 172 -13.59 -44.15 -6.82
N GLU A 173 -14.38 -45.18 -7.05
CA GLU A 173 -14.35 -46.42 -6.25
C GLU A 173 -13.04 -47.20 -6.50
N LEU A 174 -12.60 -47.30 -7.75
CA LEU A 174 -11.30 -47.91 -8.06
C LEU A 174 -10.12 -47.11 -7.46
N ALA A 175 -10.23 -45.77 -7.44
CA ALA A 175 -9.22 -44.94 -6.80
C ALA A 175 -9.14 -45.20 -5.29
N LYS A 176 -10.29 -45.28 -4.60
CA LYS A 176 -10.33 -45.61 -3.17
C LYS A 176 -9.79 -46.98 -2.84
N GLU A 177 -10.04 -47.97 -3.72
CA GLU A 177 -9.64 -49.35 -3.52
C GLU A 177 -8.18 -49.62 -3.86
N LYS A 178 -7.68 -49.01 -4.95
CA LYS A 178 -6.42 -49.39 -5.59
C LYS A 178 -5.29 -48.35 -5.52
N SER A 179 -5.65 -47.07 -5.36
CA SER A 179 -4.66 -45.99 -5.43
C SER A 179 -3.80 -45.93 -4.18
N THR A 180 -2.49 -45.83 -4.37
CA THR A 180 -1.53 -45.53 -3.32
C THR A 180 -1.28 -44.04 -3.13
N GLY A 181 -1.92 -43.19 -3.95
CA GLY A 181 -1.76 -41.75 -3.90
C GLY A 181 -2.53 -41.09 -2.75
N PRO A 182 -2.11 -39.89 -2.35
CA PRO A 182 -2.72 -39.17 -1.20
C PRO A 182 -4.19 -38.81 -1.42
N SER A 183 -4.65 -38.69 -2.67
CA SER A 183 -6.04 -38.39 -3.03
C SER A 183 -6.95 -39.61 -3.09
N ALA A 184 -6.44 -40.82 -2.81
CA ALA A 184 -7.19 -42.09 -2.89
C ALA A 184 -8.50 -42.04 -2.12
N ALA A 185 -8.51 -41.56 -0.86
CA ALA A 185 -9.69 -41.47 0.00
C ALA A 185 -10.78 -40.55 -0.58
N GLN A 186 -10.38 -39.54 -1.38
CA GLN A 186 -11.28 -38.62 -2.10
C GLN A 186 -11.61 -39.13 -3.52
N GLY A 187 -11.39 -40.43 -3.81
CA GLY A 187 -11.66 -41.00 -5.14
C GLY A 187 -10.71 -40.49 -6.21
N GLY A 188 -9.47 -40.15 -5.83
CA GLY A 188 -8.43 -39.65 -6.71
C GLY A 188 -8.54 -38.20 -7.11
N ASP A 189 -9.46 -37.42 -6.54
CA ASP A 189 -9.70 -36.01 -6.88
C ASP A 189 -8.51 -35.13 -6.53
N LEU A 190 -8.05 -34.34 -7.51
CA LEU A 190 -6.94 -33.41 -7.37
C LEU A 190 -7.39 -31.95 -7.32
N GLY A 191 -8.69 -31.70 -7.49
CA GLY A 191 -9.23 -30.35 -7.66
C GLY A 191 -8.78 -29.73 -8.98
N TYR A 192 -9.00 -28.38 -9.08
CA TYR A 192 -8.58 -27.61 -10.24
C TYR A 192 -7.09 -27.23 -10.13
N PHE A 193 -6.37 -27.34 -11.25
CA PHE A 193 -4.98 -26.92 -11.37
C PHE A 193 -4.69 -26.36 -12.77
N THR A 194 -3.80 -25.35 -12.81
CA THR A 194 -3.28 -24.76 -14.04
C THR A 194 -1.97 -25.44 -14.46
N LYS A 195 -1.46 -25.07 -15.64
CA LYS A 195 -0.14 -25.53 -16.11
C LYS A 195 0.99 -25.16 -15.13
N GLY A 196 2.01 -26.02 -15.03
CA GLY A 196 3.15 -25.84 -14.13
C GLY A 196 2.90 -26.26 -12.68
N ARG A 197 1.70 -26.80 -12.36
CA ARG A 197 1.36 -27.25 -11.01
C ARG A 197 1.59 -28.74 -10.79
N MET A 198 1.68 -29.52 -11.86
CA MET A 198 1.88 -30.97 -11.81
C MET A 198 3.22 -31.35 -12.46
N VAL A 199 3.67 -32.57 -12.24
CA VAL A 199 4.88 -33.11 -12.92
C VAL A 199 4.63 -33.15 -14.43
N PRO A 200 5.65 -32.89 -15.27
CA PRO A 200 5.46 -32.66 -16.70
C PRO A 200 4.74 -33.80 -17.44
N GLU A 201 5.04 -35.04 -17.12
CA GLU A 201 4.45 -36.21 -17.77
C GLU A 201 2.95 -36.35 -17.45
N PHE A 202 2.58 -36.09 -16.18
CA PHE A 202 1.20 -36.11 -15.75
C PHE A 202 0.43 -34.93 -16.40
N GLU A 203 1.00 -33.72 -16.38
CA GLU A 203 0.41 -32.53 -16.92
C GLU A 203 0.14 -32.68 -18.42
N ALA A 204 1.14 -33.11 -19.18
CA ALA A 204 1.00 -33.35 -20.63
C ALA A 204 -0.15 -34.30 -20.93
N ALA A 205 -0.25 -35.41 -20.18
CA ALA A 205 -1.34 -36.35 -20.36
C ALA A 205 -2.70 -35.81 -19.98
N ALA A 206 -2.81 -35.10 -18.84
CA ALA A 206 -4.07 -34.50 -18.38
C ALA A 206 -4.60 -33.45 -19.34
N PHE A 207 -3.72 -32.56 -19.86
CA PHE A 207 -4.11 -31.52 -20.82
C PHE A 207 -4.45 -32.04 -22.20
N ALA A 208 -4.03 -33.28 -22.56
CA ALA A 208 -4.40 -33.93 -23.82
C ALA A 208 -5.78 -34.62 -23.79
N LEU A 209 -6.36 -34.84 -22.60
CA LEU A 209 -7.65 -35.51 -22.46
C LEU A 209 -8.80 -34.56 -22.75
N GLU A 210 -9.90 -35.11 -23.26
CA GLU A 210 -11.20 -34.44 -23.34
C GLU A 210 -11.96 -34.60 -22.01
N LYS A 211 -12.85 -33.66 -21.72
CA LYS A 211 -13.70 -33.70 -20.51
C LYS A 211 -14.50 -35.01 -20.42
N GLY A 212 -14.44 -35.62 -19.28
CA GLY A 212 -15.12 -36.90 -18.98
C GLY A 212 -14.34 -38.14 -19.41
N VAL A 213 -13.20 -37.97 -20.09
CA VAL A 213 -12.39 -39.08 -20.65
C VAL A 213 -11.22 -39.43 -19.70
N TYR A 214 -10.88 -40.69 -19.62
CA TYR A 214 -9.68 -41.16 -18.94
C TYR A 214 -8.62 -41.66 -19.95
N ALA A 215 -7.35 -41.54 -19.54
CA ALA A 215 -6.22 -42.00 -20.36
C ALA A 215 -6.31 -43.51 -20.61
N LYS A 216 -6.21 -43.92 -21.88
CA LYS A 216 -6.25 -45.31 -22.29
C LYS A 216 -4.92 -46.02 -22.09
N GLU A 217 -3.86 -45.27 -21.81
CA GLU A 217 -2.53 -45.80 -21.51
C GLU A 217 -2.08 -45.22 -20.15
N PRO A 218 -1.38 -46.04 -19.32
CA PRO A 218 -0.83 -45.55 -18.06
C PRO A 218 0.27 -44.50 -18.30
N VAL A 219 0.31 -43.49 -17.44
CA VAL A 219 1.31 -42.42 -17.46
C VAL A 219 2.37 -42.66 -16.39
N LYS A 220 3.62 -42.83 -16.81
CA LYS A 220 4.75 -43.03 -15.88
C LYS A 220 5.27 -41.70 -15.37
N THR A 221 5.47 -41.59 -14.06
CA THR A 221 6.15 -40.44 -13.40
C THR A 221 7.19 -40.98 -12.40
N GLN A 222 7.89 -40.11 -11.72
CA GLN A 222 8.79 -40.48 -10.62
C GLN A 222 8.07 -41.12 -9.42
N PHE A 223 6.75 -40.94 -9.29
CA PHE A 223 5.94 -41.47 -8.19
C PHE A 223 5.35 -42.85 -8.46
N GLY A 224 5.37 -43.32 -9.71
CA GLY A 224 4.76 -44.56 -10.13
C GLY A 224 3.99 -44.42 -11.44
N TRP A 225 2.95 -45.22 -11.59
CA TRP A 225 2.10 -45.26 -12.77
C TRP A 225 0.72 -44.69 -12.46
N HIS A 226 0.26 -43.76 -13.30
CA HIS A 226 -0.99 -43.06 -13.13
C HIS A 226 -2.00 -43.48 -14.19
N VAL A 227 -3.23 -43.70 -13.76
CA VAL A 227 -4.41 -43.63 -14.62
C VAL A 227 -5.08 -42.27 -14.34
N ILE A 228 -5.28 -41.47 -15.37
CA ILE A 228 -5.75 -40.08 -15.25
C ILE A 228 -7.12 -39.97 -15.92
N LYS A 229 -8.06 -39.29 -15.27
CA LYS A 229 -9.37 -38.91 -15.83
C LYS A 229 -9.55 -37.40 -15.73
N LEU A 230 -9.94 -36.77 -16.83
CA LEU A 230 -10.30 -35.36 -16.83
C LEU A 230 -11.80 -35.22 -16.48
N GLU A 231 -12.10 -34.57 -15.36
CA GLU A 231 -13.46 -34.33 -14.93
C GLU A 231 -14.04 -33.04 -15.51
N ASP A 232 -13.21 -31.98 -15.53
CA ASP A 232 -13.65 -30.68 -16.05
C ASP A 232 -12.48 -29.88 -16.61
N ARG A 233 -12.84 -28.92 -17.47
CA ARG A 233 -11.90 -27.97 -18.09
C ARG A 233 -12.60 -26.63 -18.18
N ARG A 234 -11.97 -25.56 -17.68
CA ARG A 234 -12.51 -24.21 -17.71
C ARG A 234 -11.41 -23.15 -17.73
N ASP A 235 -11.75 -21.94 -18.00
CA ASP A 235 -10.88 -20.79 -17.78
C ASP A 235 -10.77 -20.51 -16.29
N ALA A 236 -9.54 -20.32 -15.79
CA ALA A 236 -9.27 -19.96 -14.42
C ALA A 236 -9.89 -18.58 -14.14
N ALA A 237 -10.59 -18.47 -13.02
CA ALA A 237 -11.07 -17.16 -12.57
C ALA A 237 -9.89 -16.28 -12.19
N PRO A 238 -9.93 -14.97 -12.51
CA PRO A 238 -8.92 -14.05 -12.03
C PRO A 238 -8.91 -14.04 -10.48
N PRO A 239 -7.77 -13.70 -9.86
CA PRO A 239 -7.70 -13.56 -8.40
C PRO A 239 -8.78 -12.60 -7.90
N ALA A 240 -9.38 -12.88 -6.74
CA ALA A 240 -10.37 -11.96 -6.18
C ALA A 240 -9.75 -10.57 -5.93
N PHE A 241 -10.51 -9.52 -6.22
CA PHE A 241 -10.04 -8.14 -6.08
C PHE A 241 -9.49 -7.88 -4.68
N GLU A 242 -10.18 -8.38 -3.66
CA GLU A 242 -9.84 -8.18 -2.26
C GLU A 242 -8.46 -8.73 -1.91
N ASP A 243 -8.04 -9.82 -2.56
CA ASP A 243 -6.74 -10.47 -2.32
C ASP A 243 -5.58 -9.71 -2.96
N VAL A 244 -5.86 -8.97 -4.05
CA VAL A 244 -4.84 -8.28 -4.85
C VAL A 244 -4.94 -6.75 -4.82
N ALA A 245 -5.95 -6.19 -4.18
CA ALA A 245 -6.17 -4.75 -4.10
C ALA A 245 -4.94 -3.97 -3.58
N PRO A 246 -4.18 -4.44 -2.56
CA PRO A 246 -2.97 -3.76 -2.11
C PRO A 246 -1.90 -3.65 -3.20
N GLN A 247 -1.72 -4.69 -4.02
CA GLN A 247 -0.77 -4.70 -5.12
C GLN A 247 -1.18 -3.71 -6.22
N PHE A 248 -2.48 -3.70 -6.57
CA PHE A 248 -3.01 -2.76 -7.55
C PHE A 248 -2.97 -1.32 -7.06
N ARG A 249 -3.17 -1.05 -5.77
CA ARG A 249 -2.97 0.28 -5.19
C ARG A 249 -1.53 0.76 -5.37
N GLN A 250 -0.54 -0.09 -5.13
CA GLN A 250 0.87 0.24 -5.37
C GLN A 250 1.14 0.52 -6.85
N LEU A 251 0.51 -0.24 -7.75
CA LEU A 251 0.63 -0.04 -9.19
C LEU A 251 0.05 1.32 -9.62
N VAL A 252 -1.15 1.68 -9.15
CA VAL A 252 -1.79 2.99 -9.41
C VAL A 252 -0.91 4.13 -8.89
N MET A 253 -0.37 4.03 -7.66
CA MET A 253 0.52 5.05 -7.12
C MET A 253 1.81 5.18 -7.93
N ARG A 254 2.38 4.06 -8.40
CA ARG A 254 3.58 4.08 -9.25
C ARG A 254 3.32 4.74 -10.61
N GLU A 255 2.19 4.43 -11.23
CA GLU A 255 1.77 5.04 -12.49
C GLU A 255 1.58 6.56 -12.31
N ARG A 256 0.87 7.00 -11.29
CA ARG A 256 0.68 8.44 -10.99
C ARG A 256 2.00 9.16 -10.67
N TYR A 257 2.91 8.49 -9.95
CA TYR A 257 4.22 9.08 -9.65
C TYR A 257 5.06 9.25 -10.91
N ARG A 258 5.06 8.25 -11.79
CA ARG A 258 5.75 8.33 -13.08
C ARG A 258 5.20 9.48 -13.92
N ASP A 259 3.87 9.60 -13.99
CA ASP A 259 3.22 10.66 -14.77
C ASP A 259 3.56 12.05 -14.17
N LEU A 260 3.55 12.19 -12.84
CA LEU A 260 3.96 13.42 -12.14
C LEU A 260 5.43 13.80 -12.43
N ILE A 261 6.34 12.83 -12.44
CA ILE A 261 7.76 13.07 -12.76
C ILE A 261 7.92 13.43 -14.23
N SER A 262 7.18 12.79 -15.14
CA SER A 262 7.19 13.11 -16.56
C SER A 262 6.74 14.55 -16.80
N GLU A 263 5.60 14.95 -16.21
CA GLU A 263 5.08 16.33 -16.25
C GLU A 263 6.13 17.34 -15.75
N ALA A 264 6.74 17.07 -14.59
CA ALA A 264 7.74 17.95 -14.02
C ALA A 264 9.02 18.05 -14.89
N ARG A 265 9.44 16.97 -15.54
CA ARG A 265 10.59 16.97 -16.45
C ARG A 265 10.34 17.73 -17.75
N GLU A 266 9.09 17.82 -18.18
CA GLU A 266 8.70 18.63 -19.33
C GLU A 266 8.64 20.13 -18.98
N GLU A 267 8.30 20.45 -17.73
CA GLU A 267 8.17 21.82 -17.24
C GLU A 267 9.54 22.46 -16.95
N TYR A 268 10.52 21.67 -16.48
CA TYR A 268 11.82 22.17 -16.04
C TYR A 268 12.95 21.66 -16.91
N GLU A 269 13.84 22.59 -17.34
CA GLU A 269 15.06 22.23 -18.06
C GLU A 269 16.03 21.48 -17.16
N ILE A 270 16.45 20.28 -17.58
CA ILE A 270 17.38 19.42 -16.84
C ILE A 270 18.67 19.29 -17.64
N GLU A 271 19.78 19.77 -17.11
CA GLU A 271 21.10 19.62 -17.69
C GLU A 271 22.03 18.84 -16.73
N VAL A 272 22.52 17.70 -17.19
CA VAL A 272 23.54 16.92 -16.45
C VAL A 272 24.92 17.33 -16.95
N LEU A 273 25.67 18.06 -16.12
CA LEU A 273 26.98 18.62 -16.48
C LEU A 273 28.13 17.63 -16.33
N ASP A 274 27.97 16.62 -15.48
CA ASP A 274 28.98 15.58 -15.30
C ASP A 274 28.83 14.50 -16.38
N GLU A 275 29.79 14.38 -17.27
CA GLU A 275 29.74 13.45 -18.41
C GLU A 275 29.69 11.98 -18.00
N GLN A 276 30.23 11.60 -16.82
CA GLN A 276 30.17 10.22 -16.36
C GLN A 276 28.78 9.87 -15.84
N LEU A 277 28.06 10.81 -15.21
CA LEU A 277 26.71 10.64 -14.71
C LEU A 277 25.68 10.77 -15.82
N LYS A 278 25.95 11.56 -16.87
CA LYS A 278 24.99 11.84 -17.94
C LYS A 278 24.45 10.57 -18.63
N ALA A 279 25.38 9.72 -19.10
CA ALA A 279 24.99 8.47 -19.77
C ALA A 279 24.17 7.53 -18.84
N GLY A 280 24.54 7.45 -17.58
CA GLY A 280 23.81 6.68 -16.57
C GLY A 280 22.41 7.24 -16.28
N TYR A 281 22.33 8.58 -16.16
CA TYR A 281 21.05 9.27 -15.94
C TYR A 281 20.09 9.09 -17.12
N GLU A 282 20.57 9.26 -18.36
CA GLU A 282 19.80 9.05 -19.57
C GLU A 282 19.25 7.62 -19.67
N ALA A 283 20.07 6.62 -19.36
CA ALA A 283 19.66 5.22 -19.37
C ALA A 283 18.56 4.92 -18.34
N ILE A 284 18.65 5.49 -17.14
CA ILE A 284 17.64 5.32 -16.08
C ILE A 284 16.36 6.08 -16.41
N SER A 285 16.46 7.30 -16.95
CA SER A 285 15.33 8.15 -17.27
C SER A 285 14.47 7.62 -18.41
N GLN A 286 15.04 6.82 -19.31
CA GLN A 286 14.32 6.16 -20.41
C GLN A 286 13.56 4.89 -19.96
N GLN A 287 13.88 4.35 -18.78
CA GLN A 287 13.24 3.13 -18.23
C GLN A 287 12.06 3.44 -17.28
N GLN A 288 11.88 4.68 -16.93
CA GLN A 288 10.80 5.16 -16.05
C GLN A 288 9.61 5.70 -16.85
#